data_cd44f2f238d0bc8c37546bfcc7673965
#
_entry.id   cd44f2f238d0bc8c37546bfcc7673965
#
_cell.length_a   1.000
_cell.length_b   1.000
_cell.length_c   1.000
_cell.angle_alpha   90.00
_cell.angle_beta   90.00
_cell.angle_gamma   90.00
#
_symmetry.space_group_name_H-M   'P 1'
#
loop_
_entity.id
_entity.type
_entity.pdbx_description
1 polymer ?
#
loop_
_entity_poly.entity_id
_entity_poly.type
_entity_poly.pdbx_seq_one_letter_code
_entity_poly.pdbx_strand_id
1 'polypeptide(L)' 'MPKIRWTNLPPALREHLFDRLREREISAEDIYLLKIWRESAPDAPDGPWYKESGTFKICGEGKFPKTFLLRGQSAKGHRL' A
#
# COMPACT_ATOMS: atom_id res chain seq x y z
N MET A 1 -11.38 15.91 5.64
CA MET A 1 -10.19 15.55 4.86
C MET A 1 -10.53 14.40 3.90
N PRO A 2 -9.97 14.39 2.68
CA PRO A 2 -10.25 13.30 1.76
C PRO A 2 -9.66 12.00 2.28
N LYS A 3 -10.34 10.89 1.97
CA LYS A 3 -9.88 9.55 2.35
C LYS A 3 -9.18 8.88 1.17
N ILE A 4 -8.25 7.99 1.47
CA ILE A 4 -7.59 7.19 0.44
C ILE A 4 -8.63 6.28 -0.23
N ARG A 5 -8.62 6.26 -1.55
CA ARG A 5 -9.57 5.47 -2.34
C ARG A 5 -8.99 4.10 -2.69
N TRP A 6 -9.70 3.06 -2.31
CA TRP A 6 -9.27 1.68 -2.55
C TRP A 6 -10.08 0.98 -3.62
N THR A 7 -11.22 1.57 -4.05
CA THR A 7 -12.16 0.91 -4.95
C THR A 7 -11.69 0.82 -6.39
N ASN A 8 -10.81 1.73 -6.83
CA ASN A 8 -10.33 1.78 -8.20
C ASN A 8 -8.81 1.59 -8.26
N LEU A 9 -8.32 0.56 -7.57
CA LEU A 9 -6.90 0.23 -7.65
C LEU A 9 -6.53 -0.17 -9.07
N PRO A 10 -5.38 0.30 -9.60
CA PRO A 10 -4.93 -0.16 -10.90
C PRO A 10 -4.81 -1.68 -10.93
N PRO A 11 -5.30 -2.34 -11.99
CA PRO A 11 -5.18 -3.80 -12.09
C PRO A 11 -3.74 -4.29 -11.96
N ALA A 12 -2.79 -3.55 -12.51
CA ALA A 12 -1.38 -3.89 -12.41
C ALA A 12 -0.90 -3.95 -10.96
N LEU A 13 -1.34 -3.01 -10.13
CA LEU A 13 -0.97 -3.01 -8.71
C LEU A 13 -1.48 -4.26 -8.00
N ARG A 14 -2.74 -4.64 -8.25
CA ARG A 14 -3.31 -5.84 -7.65
C ARG A 14 -2.60 -7.10 -8.11
N GLU A 15 -2.31 -7.21 -9.40
CA GLU A 15 -1.60 -8.36 -9.95
C GLU A 15 -0.21 -8.50 -9.35
N HIS A 16 0.52 -7.40 -9.21
CA HIS A 16 1.84 -7.41 -8.59
C HIS A 16 1.79 -7.87 -7.13
N LEU A 17 0.79 -7.41 -6.37
CA LEU A 17 0.63 -7.85 -4.99
C LEU A 17 0.37 -9.35 -4.91
N PHE A 18 -0.50 -9.89 -5.75
CA PHE A 18 -0.79 -11.32 -5.78
C PHE A 18 0.42 -12.13 -6.22
N ASP A 19 1.17 -11.65 -7.20
CA ASP A 19 2.39 -12.33 -7.65
C ASP A 19 3.42 -12.44 -6.54
N ARG A 20 3.62 -11.36 -5.78
CA ARG A 20 4.58 -11.34 -4.68
C ARG A 20 4.12 -12.23 -3.53
N LEU A 21 2.82 -12.25 -3.26
CA LEU A 21 2.26 -13.16 -2.26
C LEU A 21 2.45 -14.63 -2.68
N ARG A 22 2.25 -14.93 -3.95
CA ARG A 22 2.44 -16.27 -4.50
C ARG A 22 3.89 -16.72 -4.41
N GLU A 23 4.82 -15.80 -4.65
CA GLU A 23 6.27 -16.04 -4.56
C GLU A 23 6.79 -16.02 -3.12
N ARG A 24 5.92 -15.76 -2.15
CA ARG A 24 6.24 -15.66 -0.72
C ARG A 24 7.18 -14.53 -0.37
N GLU A 25 7.26 -13.51 -1.19
CA GLU A 25 8.00 -12.29 -0.89
C GLU A 25 7.22 -11.37 0.04
N ILE A 26 5.89 -11.54 0.09
CA ILE A 26 4.98 -10.83 0.99
C ILE A 26 4.20 -11.89 1.76
N SER A 27 4.10 -11.74 3.08
CA SER A 27 3.35 -12.69 3.88
C SER A 27 1.85 -12.37 3.87
N ALA A 28 1.02 -13.40 4.02
CA ALA A 28 -0.43 -13.23 4.14
C ALA A 28 -0.80 -12.40 5.37
N GLU A 29 -0.03 -12.54 6.45
CA GLU A 29 -0.22 -11.75 7.66
C GLU A 29 -0.04 -10.26 7.41
N ASP A 30 0.95 -9.88 6.62
CA ASP A 30 1.20 -8.48 6.29
C ASP A 30 0.12 -7.92 5.36
N ILE A 31 -0.42 -8.74 4.47
CA ILE A 31 -1.59 -8.37 3.66
C ILE A 31 -2.79 -8.11 4.57
N TYR A 32 -2.97 -8.92 5.59
CA TYR A 32 -4.05 -8.74 6.57
C TYR A 32 -3.88 -7.43 7.35
N LEU A 33 -2.66 -7.07 7.74
CA LEU A 33 -2.39 -5.80 8.39
C LEU A 33 -2.74 -4.61 7.48
N LEU A 34 -2.44 -4.72 6.20
CA LEU A 34 -2.83 -3.71 5.22
C LEU A 34 -4.36 -3.59 5.14
N LYS A 35 -5.06 -4.71 5.18
CA LYS A 35 -6.53 -4.72 5.16
C LYS A 35 -7.10 -3.98 6.38
N ILE A 36 -6.56 -4.23 7.56
CA ILE A 36 -7.00 -3.56 8.79
C ILE A 36 -6.79 -2.06 8.67
N TRP A 37 -5.62 -1.63 8.20
CA TRP A 37 -5.34 -0.22 8.03
C TRP A 37 -6.29 0.41 7.00
N ARG A 38 -6.55 -0.27 5.92
CA ARG A 38 -7.49 0.19 4.90
C ARG A 38 -8.90 0.38 5.47
N GLU A 39 -9.35 -0.56 6.30
CA GLU A 39 -10.67 -0.49 6.94
C GLU A 39 -10.78 0.65 7.96
N SER A 40 -9.66 1.16 8.45
CA SER A 40 -9.66 2.32 9.34
C SER A 40 -9.94 3.63 8.60
N ALA A 41 -10.11 3.58 7.28
CA ALA A 41 -10.38 4.73 6.41
C ALA A 41 -9.36 5.85 6.63
N PRO A 42 -8.08 5.61 6.34
CA PRO A 42 -7.04 6.61 6.58
C PRO A 42 -7.21 7.83 5.69
N ASP A 43 -6.84 8.98 6.24
CA ASP A 43 -6.87 10.24 5.50
C ASP A 43 -5.78 10.27 4.43
N ALA A 44 -6.11 10.85 3.27
CA ALA A 44 -5.16 11.01 2.19
C ALA A 44 -4.34 12.27 2.40
N PRO A 45 -3.00 12.18 2.48
CA PRO A 45 -2.17 13.36 2.54
C PRO A 45 -2.11 14.08 1.18
N ASP A 46 -1.65 15.31 1.19
CA ASP A 46 -1.37 16.05 -0.03
C ASP A 46 0.01 15.63 -0.54
N GLY A 47 0.05 14.99 -1.70
CA GLY A 47 1.31 14.59 -2.30
C GLY A 47 1.69 13.14 -2.00
N PRO A 48 2.96 12.76 -2.23
CA PRO A 48 3.40 11.38 -2.06
C PRO A 48 3.35 10.91 -0.61
N TRP A 49 2.98 9.65 -0.42
CA TRP A 49 2.94 9.02 0.90
C TRP A 49 3.28 7.54 0.81
N TYR A 50 3.62 6.95 1.96
CA TYR A 50 3.79 5.51 2.06
C TYR A 50 3.35 5.00 3.41
N LYS A 51 2.98 3.72 3.46
CA LYS A 51 2.62 3.02 4.69
C LYS A 51 3.37 1.71 4.76
N GLU A 52 4.13 1.52 5.82
CA GLU A 52 4.81 0.24 6.06
C GLU A 52 3.81 -0.81 6.55
N SER A 53 3.89 -2.01 5.96
CA SER A 53 3.05 -3.13 6.31
C SER A 53 3.91 -4.40 6.40
N GLY A 54 4.76 -4.47 7.42
CA GLY A 54 5.65 -5.62 7.62
C GLY A 54 6.69 -5.77 6.52
N THR A 55 6.50 -6.74 5.66
CA THR A 55 7.48 -7.07 4.61
C THR A 55 7.42 -6.15 3.39
N PHE A 56 6.43 -5.27 3.32
CA PHE A 56 6.31 -4.37 2.17
C PHE A 56 5.78 -3.01 2.59
N LYS A 57 5.82 -2.05 1.66
CA LYS A 57 5.26 -0.71 1.84
C LYS A 57 4.31 -0.43 0.70
N ILE A 58 3.12 0.09 1.01
CA ILE A 58 2.22 0.59 -0.02
C ILE A 58 2.50 2.08 -0.21
N CYS A 59 2.60 2.50 -1.47
CA CYS A 59 2.90 3.88 -1.81
C CYS A 59 1.79 4.48 -2.64
N GLY A 60 1.56 5.77 -2.48
CA GLY A 60 0.54 6.46 -3.24
C GLY A 60 0.80 7.95 -3.30
N GLU A 61 -0.11 8.66 -3.92
CA GLU A 61 -0.09 10.11 -4.02
C GLU A 61 -1.51 10.63 -3.91
N GLY A 62 -1.73 11.55 -2.98
CA GLY A 62 -3.07 12.04 -2.70
C GLY A 62 -4.00 10.90 -2.30
N LYS A 63 -5.15 10.81 -2.95
CA LYS A 63 -6.15 9.78 -2.65
C LYS A 63 -5.89 8.43 -3.31
N PHE A 64 -4.85 8.30 -4.13
CA PHE A 64 -4.67 7.13 -4.98
C PHE A 64 -3.44 6.33 -4.61
N PRO A 65 -3.61 5.08 -4.12
CA PRO A 65 -2.50 4.13 -4.05
C PRO A 65 -1.97 3.85 -5.46
N LYS A 66 -0.65 3.83 -5.62
CA LYS A 66 -0.04 3.68 -6.94
C LYS A 66 0.80 2.44 -7.11
N THR A 67 1.57 2.08 -6.07
CA THR A 67 2.47 0.95 -6.15
C THR A 67 2.81 0.46 -4.75
N PHE A 68 3.65 -0.56 -4.69
CA PHE A 68 4.20 -1.03 -3.43
C PHE A 68 5.69 -1.30 -3.61
N LEU A 69 6.41 -1.28 -2.50
CA LEU A 69 7.84 -1.57 -2.45
C LEU A 69 8.08 -2.73 -1.49
N LEU A 70 9.06 -3.54 -1.81
CA LEU A 70 9.47 -4.65 -0.97
C LEU A 70 10.43 -4.16 0.11
N ARG A 71 10.68 -5.04 1.09
CA ARG A 71 11.61 -4.77 2.18
C ARG A 71 12.98 -4.44 1.64
N GLY A 72 13.59 -3.40 2.18
CA GLY A 72 14.89 -2.92 1.74
C GLY A 72 14.86 -1.85 0.68
N GLN A 73 13.70 -1.60 0.07
CA GLN A 73 13.52 -0.49 -0.87
C GLN A 73 13.12 0.77 -0.12
N SER A 74 13.65 1.91 -0.54
CA SER A 74 13.37 3.19 0.10
C SER A 74 12.14 3.84 -0.52
N ALA A 75 11.22 4.30 0.33
CA ALA A 75 10.05 5.05 -0.10
C ALA A 75 10.26 6.53 0.15
N LYS A 76 9.62 7.37 -0.67
CA LYS A 76 9.66 8.82 -0.53
C LYS A 76 8.28 9.35 -0.17
N GLY A 77 8.25 10.50 0.51
CA GLY A 77 7.03 11.18 0.83
C GLY A 77 6.67 11.04 2.31
N HIS A 78 5.41 11.32 2.60
CA HIS A 78 4.91 11.32 3.98
C HIS A 78 4.67 9.89 4.48
N ARG A 79 5.23 9.58 5.63
CA ARG A 79 5.00 8.28 6.26
C ARG A 79 3.68 8.29 7.02
N LEU A 80 2.84 7.33 6.71
CA LEU A 80 1.55 7.16 7.38
C LEU A 80 1.61 6.15 8.52
#